data_2411a99a8dd93e9190f3a99740e4f3db
#
_entry.id   2411a99a8dd93e9190f3a99740e4f3db
#
_cell.length_a   1.000
_cell.length_b   1.000
_cell.length_c   1.000
_cell.angle_alpha   90.00
_cell.angle_beta   90.00
_cell.angle_gamma   90.00
#
_symmetry.space_group_name_H-M   'P 1'
#
loop_
_entity.id
_entity.type
_entity.pdbx_description
1 polymer ?
#
loop_
_entity_poly.entity_id
_entity_poly.type
_entity_poly.pdbx_seq_one_letter_code
_entity_poly.pdbx_strand_id
1 'polypeptide(L)'
;MSIKDITIVITSFKSDEIIRNCLNSIDNQCEIILVENSNNIDFKTNLEKDFKNVKCFLTGENFGYGKANNIGLNKVKTKYALILNPDASLYPSTLNDFISSIEKVPDFAIIAPFNQDQKNQNNKFEERNLPPMPVNNVKGFAMFLNISQFKDVGFFDESFFIYFEEMDLCKRLINLNKKIYLAPKVKINHSGGQSHNKSINEEMELSRNWHWMWSTFNYHKKHKGFLVSLLIVFPKLSSALIKVIIYSIIFNKNKRKIYYQRLSGLVNAISGKNSWYRPKV
;
A
#
# COMPACT_ATOMS: atom_id res chain seq x y z
N MET A 1 -2.69 -14.11 23.52
CA MET A 1 -3.15 -13.32 22.38
C MET A 1 -3.96 -14.22 21.48
N SER A 2 -5.07 -13.75 20.92
CA SER A 2 -5.94 -14.52 20.03
C SER A 2 -6.17 -13.79 18.70
N ILE A 3 -6.70 -14.50 17.71
CA ILE A 3 -7.09 -13.93 16.41
C ILE A 3 -8.11 -12.79 16.59
N LYS A 4 -8.94 -12.83 17.63
CA LYS A 4 -9.93 -11.77 17.96
C LYS A 4 -9.30 -10.43 18.36
N ASP A 5 -8.01 -10.42 18.70
CA ASP A 5 -7.26 -9.18 19.00
C ASP A 5 -6.77 -8.46 17.73
N ILE A 6 -7.14 -8.97 16.52
CA ILE A 6 -6.70 -8.49 15.22
C ILE A 6 -7.91 -8.01 14.42
N THR A 7 -7.89 -6.77 13.94
CA THR A 7 -8.80 -6.27 12.91
C THR A 7 -8.06 -6.22 11.57
N ILE A 8 -8.69 -6.70 10.51
CA ILE A 8 -8.11 -6.60 9.16
C ILE A 8 -8.68 -5.37 8.47
N VAL A 9 -7.79 -4.53 7.95
CA VAL A 9 -8.15 -3.31 7.20
C VAL A 9 -7.82 -3.51 5.74
N ILE A 10 -8.83 -3.41 4.88
CA ILE A 10 -8.69 -3.58 3.42
C ILE A 10 -9.19 -2.32 2.74
N THR A 11 -8.36 -1.75 1.85
CA THR A 11 -8.78 -0.67 0.96
C THR A 11 -9.03 -1.25 -0.43
N SER A 12 -10.23 -1.07 -0.95
CA SER A 12 -10.63 -1.49 -2.30
C SER A 12 -10.97 -0.29 -3.18
N PHE A 13 -10.75 -0.45 -4.48
CA PHE A 13 -11.20 0.49 -5.51
C PHE A 13 -11.49 -0.27 -6.79
N LYS A 14 -12.77 -0.41 -7.14
CA LYS A 14 -13.20 -1.20 -8.31
C LYS A 14 -12.60 -2.63 -8.28
N SER A 15 -12.70 -3.30 -7.13
CA SER A 15 -12.08 -4.61 -6.87
C SER A 15 -13.11 -5.74 -6.76
N ASP A 16 -14.32 -5.54 -7.29
CA ASP A 16 -15.50 -6.40 -7.09
C ASP A 16 -15.23 -7.89 -7.41
N GLU A 17 -14.45 -8.16 -8.47
CA GLU A 17 -14.14 -9.51 -8.91
C GLU A 17 -13.08 -10.21 -8.05
N ILE A 18 -12.23 -9.45 -7.37
CA ILE A 18 -11.00 -9.97 -6.75
C ILE A 18 -11.15 -10.11 -5.24
N ILE A 19 -11.86 -9.17 -4.62
CA ILE A 19 -11.95 -9.04 -3.16
C ILE A 19 -12.49 -10.30 -2.47
N ARG A 20 -13.38 -11.05 -3.13
CA ARG A 20 -14.00 -12.25 -2.55
C ARG A 20 -12.97 -13.32 -2.21
N ASN A 21 -11.95 -13.51 -3.05
CA ASN A 21 -10.86 -14.45 -2.78
C ASN A 21 -10.04 -14.03 -1.54
N CYS A 22 -9.80 -12.73 -1.39
CA CYS A 22 -9.16 -12.18 -0.21
C CYS A 22 -10.00 -12.46 1.05
N LEU A 23 -11.28 -12.08 1.04
CA LEU A 23 -12.19 -12.24 2.17
C LEU A 23 -12.38 -13.71 2.58
N ASN A 24 -12.53 -14.61 1.62
CA ASN A 24 -12.66 -16.06 1.87
C ASN A 24 -11.40 -16.69 2.51
N SER A 25 -10.24 -16.05 2.40
CA SER A 25 -8.99 -16.52 2.99
C SER A 25 -8.81 -16.08 4.45
N ILE A 26 -9.68 -15.20 4.95
CA ILE A 26 -9.59 -14.62 6.30
C ILE A 26 -10.46 -15.43 7.27
N ASP A 27 -9.93 -15.71 8.45
CA ASP A 27 -10.67 -16.38 9.53
C ASP A 27 -11.89 -15.53 9.95
N ASN A 28 -13.05 -16.18 10.03
CA ASN A 28 -14.33 -15.54 10.38
C ASN A 28 -14.36 -14.90 11.77
N GLN A 29 -13.41 -15.22 12.65
CA GLN A 29 -13.28 -14.61 13.98
C GLN A 29 -12.65 -13.20 13.91
N CYS A 30 -12.00 -12.83 12.80
CA CYS A 30 -11.48 -11.49 12.59
C CYS A 30 -12.59 -10.53 12.20
N GLU A 31 -12.62 -9.35 12.81
CA GLU A 31 -13.36 -8.21 12.27
C GLU A 31 -12.63 -7.68 11.05
N ILE A 32 -13.38 -7.40 9.98
CA ILE A 32 -12.84 -6.82 8.75
C ILE A 32 -13.45 -5.44 8.54
N ILE A 33 -12.60 -4.43 8.47
CA ILE A 33 -12.97 -3.07 8.07
C ILE A 33 -12.53 -2.92 6.62
N LEU A 34 -13.52 -2.88 5.72
CA LEU A 34 -13.29 -2.64 4.30
C LEU A 34 -13.62 -1.20 3.96
N VAL A 35 -12.68 -0.48 3.38
CA VAL A 35 -12.89 0.88 2.88
C VAL A 35 -12.97 0.83 1.37
N GLU A 36 -14.19 0.93 0.85
CA GLU A 36 -14.44 1.02 -0.59
C GLU A 36 -14.23 2.47 -1.03
N ASN A 37 -13.20 2.67 -1.83
CA ASN A 37 -12.67 3.99 -2.19
C ASN A 37 -13.45 4.63 -3.36
N SER A 38 -14.77 4.46 -3.32
CA SER A 38 -15.77 5.01 -4.25
C SER A 38 -17.13 5.14 -3.57
N ASN A 39 -18.21 5.28 -4.34
CA ASN A 39 -19.59 5.32 -3.83
C ASN A 39 -20.42 4.13 -4.33
N ASN A 40 -19.86 2.92 -4.33
CA ASN A 40 -20.55 1.72 -4.80
C ASN A 40 -21.42 1.10 -3.69
N ILE A 41 -22.67 1.55 -3.58
CA ILE A 41 -23.63 1.10 -2.55
C ILE A 41 -24.00 -0.37 -2.75
N ASP A 42 -24.17 -0.83 -3.99
CA ASP A 42 -24.53 -2.22 -4.29
C ASP A 42 -23.41 -3.18 -3.88
N PHE A 43 -22.18 -2.81 -4.16
CA PHE A 43 -21.00 -3.56 -3.70
C PHE A 43 -20.99 -3.71 -2.18
N LYS A 44 -21.16 -2.60 -1.44
CA LYS A 44 -21.23 -2.62 0.03
C LYS A 44 -22.32 -3.55 0.51
N THR A 45 -23.54 -3.38 0.01
CA THR A 45 -24.74 -4.13 0.46
C THR A 45 -24.54 -5.64 0.23
N ASN A 46 -24.04 -6.03 -0.93
CA ASN A 46 -23.79 -7.42 -1.28
C ASN A 46 -22.68 -8.04 -0.40
N LEU A 47 -21.57 -7.30 -0.16
CA LEU A 47 -20.49 -7.80 0.68
C LEU A 47 -20.92 -8.00 2.14
N GLU A 48 -21.60 -7.02 2.74
CA GLU A 48 -22.05 -7.13 4.14
C GLU A 48 -23.16 -8.19 4.31
N LYS A 49 -23.90 -8.52 3.25
CA LYS A 49 -24.84 -9.65 3.23
C LYS A 49 -24.12 -10.99 3.25
N ASP A 50 -23.08 -11.13 2.44
CA ASP A 50 -22.36 -12.40 2.23
C ASP A 50 -21.33 -12.66 3.35
N PHE A 51 -20.70 -11.62 3.90
CA PHE A 51 -19.64 -11.70 4.91
C PHE A 51 -20.04 -10.96 6.19
N LYS A 52 -20.49 -11.71 7.21
CA LYS A 52 -21.04 -11.14 8.47
C LYS A 52 -19.99 -10.45 9.34
N ASN A 53 -18.72 -10.76 9.17
CA ASN A 53 -17.57 -10.15 9.85
C ASN A 53 -17.00 -8.93 9.12
N VAL A 54 -17.56 -8.54 7.98
CA VAL A 54 -17.15 -7.36 7.18
C VAL A 54 -18.03 -6.16 7.51
N LYS A 55 -17.38 -5.03 7.78
CA LYS A 55 -18.01 -3.70 7.81
C LYS A 55 -17.42 -2.85 6.69
N CYS A 56 -18.24 -2.50 5.69
CA CYS A 56 -17.81 -1.74 4.53
C CYS A 56 -18.16 -0.24 4.69
N PHE A 57 -17.16 0.62 4.45
CA PHE A 57 -17.29 2.08 4.50
C PHE A 57 -17.01 2.66 3.12
N LEU A 58 -17.96 3.43 2.59
CA LEU A 58 -17.81 4.14 1.33
C LEU A 58 -17.16 5.50 1.58
N THR A 59 -16.20 5.87 0.72
CA THR A 59 -15.51 7.17 0.82
C THR A 59 -16.20 8.27 0.00
N GLY A 60 -17.08 7.89 -0.94
CA GLY A 60 -17.73 8.81 -1.89
C GLY A 60 -16.86 9.13 -3.11
N GLU A 61 -15.54 9.15 -2.97
CA GLU A 61 -14.57 9.39 -4.04
C GLU A 61 -13.26 8.64 -3.79
N ASN A 62 -12.39 8.56 -4.78
CA ASN A 62 -11.10 7.90 -4.64
C ASN A 62 -10.06 8.78 -3.92
N PHE A 63 -9.85 8.53 -2.64
CA PHE A 63 -8.86 9.22 -1.80
C PHE A 63 -7.44 8.67 -1.92
N GLY A 64 -7.24 7.59 -2.67
CA GLY A 64 -5.96 6.89 -2.74
C GLY A 64 -5.74 5.91 -1.60
N TYR A 65 -4.56 5.30 -1.59
CA TYR A 65 -4.27 4.18 -0.68
C TYR A 65 -4.08 4.63 0.77
N GLY A 66 -3.21 5.61 1.02
CA GLY A 66 -2.86 6.02 2.39
C GLY A 66 -4.06 6.59 3.16
N LYS A 67 -4.78 7.54 2.55
CA LYS A 67 -5.94 8.17 3.19
C LYS A 67 -7.09 7.18 3.42
N ALA A 68 -7.36 6.28 2.47
CA ALA A 68 -8.39 5.27 2.66
C ALA A 68 -8.03 4.28 3.78
N ASN A 69 -6.76 3.84 3.85
CA ASN A 69 -6.30 3.03 4.98
C ASN A 69 -6.43 3.78 6.32
N ASN A 70 -6.14 5.08 6.37
CA ASN A 70 -6.34 5.89 7.58
C ASN A 70 -7.79 5.88 8.06
N ILE A 71 -8.75 5.99 7.13
CA ILE A 71 -10.19 5.89 7.44
C ILE A 71 -10.50 4.54 8.12
N GLY A 72 -9.96 3.45 7.60
CA GLY A 72 -10.12 2.11 8.18
C GLY A 72 -9.43 1.98 9.54
N LEU A 73 -8.15 2.38 9.62
CA LEU A 73 -7.34 2.28 10.84
C LEU A 73 -7.94 3.07 12.01
N ASN A 74 -8.54 4.24 11.75
CA ASN A 74 -9.21 5.03 12.77
C ASN A 74 -10.48 4.38 13.32
N LYS A 75 -10.98 3.31 12.71
CA LYS A 75 -12.13 2.53 13.19
C LYS A 75 -11.71 1.26 13.94
N VAL A 76 -10.44 0.90 13.93
CA VAL A 76 -9.89 -0.26 14.63
C VAL A 76 -10.03 -0.07 16.14
N LYS A 77 -10.61 -1.07 16.80
CA LYS A 77 -10.76 -1.10 18.27
C LYS A 77 -9.88 -2.15 18.94
N THR A 78 -9.33 -3.05 18.16
CA THR A 78 -8.43 -4.11 18.63
C THR A 78 -7.02 -3.57 18.86
N LYS A 79 -6.21 -4.35 19.58
CA LYS A 79 -4.81 -3.99 19.87
C LYS A 79 -3.94 -3.96 18.62
N TYR A 80 -4.28 -4.79 17.63
CA TYR A 80 -3.52 -4.95 16.39
C TYR A 80 -4.41 -4.77 15.16
N ALA A 81 -3.81 -4.30 14.08
CA ALA A 81 -4.45 -4.26 12.77
C ALA A 81 -3.55 -4.91 11.72
N LEU A 82 -4.15 -5.65 10.78
CA LEU A 82 -3.47 -6.10 9.56
C LEU A 82 -4.02 -5.31 8.38
N ILE A 83 -3.22 -4.42 7.82
CA ILE A 83 -3.52 -3.85 6.50
C ILE A 83 -3.26 -4.95 5.46
N LEU A 84 -4.22 -5.16 4.57
CA LEU A 84 -4.14 -6.19 3.54
C LEU A 84 -4.69 -5.68 2.21
N ASN A 85 -3.96 -5.87 1.13
CA ASN A 85 -4.44 -5.52 -0.20
C ASN A 85 -5.56 -6.47 -0.67
N PRO A 86 -6.51 -6.01 -1.49
CA PRO A 86 -7.63 -6.83 -1.98
C PRO A 86 -7.20 -7.97 -2.92
N ASP A 87 -6.01 -7.91 -3.51
CA ASP A 87 -5.40 -8.96 -4.36
C ASP A 87 -4.41 -9.87 -3.60
N ALA A 88 -4.47 -9.83 -2.26
CA ALA A 88 -3.74 -10.73 -1.38
C ALA A 88 -4.68 -11.79 -0.77
N SER A 89 -4.13 -12.96 -0.43
CA SER A 89 -4.84 -14.01 0.30
C SER A 89 -3.95 -14.63 1.38
N LEU A 90 -4.55 -14.93 2.53
CA LEU A 90 -3.87 -15.51 3.67
C LEU A 90 -3.81 -17.04 3.54
N TYR A 91 -2.72 -17.64 4.00
CA TYR A 91 -2.68 -19.07 4.27
C TYR A 91 -3.33 -19.36 5.64
N PRO A 92 -3.80 -20.59 5.90
CA PRO A 92 -4.44 -20.94 7.17
C PRO A 92 -3.58 -20.65 8.41
N SER A 93 -2.25 -20.68 8.29
CA SER A 93 -1.32 -20.40 9.38
C SER A 93 -0.97 -18.91 9.53
N THR A 94 -1.26 -18.05 8.55
CA THR A 94 -0.72 -16.68 8.46
C THR A 94 -0.95 -15.87 9.74
N LEU A 95 -2.18 -15.85 10.28
CA LEU A 95 -2.49 -15.07 11.47
C LEU A 95 -1.79 -15.63 12.71
N ASN A 96 -1.71 -16.95 12.87
CA ASN A 96 -0.98 -17.59 13.95
C ASN A 96 0.54 -17.36 13.83
N ASP A 97 1.06 -17.27 12.60
CA ASP A 97 2.46 -16.95 12.34
C ASP A 97 2.79 -15.49 12.72
N PHE A 98 1.87 -14.54 12.50
CA PHE A 98 1.99 -13.19 13.06
C PHE A 98 1.98 -13.22 14.60
N ILE A 99 1.03 -13.91 15.21
CA ILE A 99 0.94 -14.04 16.68
C ILE A 99 2.24 -14.60 17.27
N SER A 100 2.78 -15.67 16.69
CA SER A 100 4.05 -16.26 17.16
C SER A 100 5.26 -15.33 16.93
N SER A 101 5.18 -14.44 15.95
CA SER A 101 6.23 -13.44 15.70
C SER A 101 6.22 -12.35 16.77
N ILE A 102 5.05 -11.93 17.27
CA ILE A 102 4.93 -10.92 18.34
C ILE A 102 5.63 -11.37 19.62
N GLU A 103 5.54 -12.66 19.97
CA GLU A 103 6.19 -13.21 21.16
C GLU A 103 7.71 -12.99 21.14
N LYS A 104 8.31 -12.97 19.94
CA LYS A 104 9.75 -12.76 19.75
C LYS A 104 10.15 -11.28 19.70
N VAL A 105 9.23 -10.38 19.31
CA VAL A 105 9.49 -8.95 19.13
C VAL A 105 8.32 -8.10 19.66
N PRO A 106 8.08 -8.11 20.99
CA PRO A 106 6.86 -7.52 21.58
C PRO A 106 6.76 -5.99 21.43
N ASP A 107 7.85 -5.31 21.16
CA ASP A 107 7.97 -3.85 21.02
C ASP A 107 7.87 -3.35 19.56
N PHE A 108 7.42 -4.19 18.64
CA PHE A 108 7.29 -3.82 17.23
C PHE A 108 6.24 -2.71 17.00
N ALA A 109 6.46 -1.90 15.99
CA ALA A 109 5.44 -1.03 15.40
C ALA A 109 4.79 -1.71 14.18
N ILE A 110 5.61 -2.29 13.30
CA ILE A 110 5.15 -3.04 12.11
C ILE A 110 5.88 -4.38 12.04
N ILE A 111 5.13 -5.45 11.75
CA ILE A 111 5.66 -6.71 11.25
C ILE A 111 5.09 -6.93 9.85
N ALA A 112 5.93 -7.22 8.87
CA ALA A 112 5.50 -7.53 7.50
C ALA A 112 5.92 -8.95 7.09
N PRO A 113 5.17 -9.59 6.17
CA PRO A 113 5.52 -10.89 5.65
C PRO A 113 6.76 -10.79 4.75
N PHE A 114 7.49 -11.89 4.66
CA PHE A 114 8.56 -12.02 3.67
C PHE A 114 7.96 -12.18 2.26
N ASN A 115 8.31 -11.29 1.33
CA ASN A 115 7.86 -11.37 -0.05
C ASN A 115 8.88 -12.09 -0.93
N GLN A 116 8.42 -12.96 -1.83
CA GLN A 116 9.30 -13.71 -2.76
C GLN A 116 10.11 -12.80 -3.69
N ASP A 117 9.63 -11.60 -4.02
CA ASP A 117 10.42 -10.61 -4.81
C ASP A 117 11.70 -10.14 -4.10
N GLN A 118 11.81 -10.35 -2.79
CA GLN A 118 13.01 -10.08 -2.01
C GLN A 118 14.05 -11.21 -2.09
N LYS A 119 13.68 -12.38 -2.66
CA LYS A 119 14.59 -13.51 -2.87
C LYS A 119 15.82 -13.16 -3.73
N ASN A 120 15.67 -12.21 -4.66
CA ASN A 120 16.76 -11.83 -5.57
C ASN A 120 17.87 -11.00 -4.91
N GLN A 121 17.71 -10.58 -3.66
CA GLN A 121 18.74 -9.81 -2.95
C GLN A 121 19.64 -10.67 -2.03
N ASN A 122 19.18 -11.85 -1.59
CA ASN A 122 20.00 -12.76 -0.79
C ASN A 122 19.42 -14.19 -0.82
N ASN A 123 20.08 -15.12 -1.48
CA ASN A 123 19.74 -16.57 -1.53
C ASN A 123 19.80 -17.31 -0.17
N LYS A 124 19.94 -16.58 0.96
CA LYS A 124 20.08 -17.17 2.31
C LYS A 124 18.78 -17.28 3.10
N PHE A 125 17.62 -16.85 2.55
CA PHE A 125 16.36 -16.76 3.32
C PHE A 125 15.40 -17.93 3.13
N GLU A 126 15.84 -19.10 2.71
CA GLU A 126 14.98 -20.29 2.64
C GLU A 126 14.66 -20.92 4.00
N GLU A 127 15.27 -20.48 5.08
CA GLU A 127 15.04 -21.04 6.42
C GLU A 127 13.79 -20.45 7.06
N ARG A 128 12.69 -21.19 6.96
CA ARG A 128 11.35 -20.86 7.49
C ARG A 128 11.30 -20.64 9.01
N ASN A 129 12.36 -20.90 9.74
CA ASN A 129 12.46 -20.81 11.19
C ASN A 129 13.21 -19.59 11.73
N LEU A 130 13.65 -18.68 10.84
CA LEU A 130 14.32 -17.47 11.28
C LEU A 130 13.38 -16.56 12.10
N PRO A 131 13.88 -15.95 13.18
CA PRO A 131 13.12 -14.95 13.92
C PRO A 131 12.83 -13.72 13.06
N PRO A 132 11.85 -12.88 13.45
CA PRO A 132 11.64 -11.59 12.79
C PRO A 132 12.92 -10.75 12.78
N MET A 133 13.22 -10.15 11.63
CA MET A 133 14.45 -9.39 11.41
C MET A 133 14.14 -7.89 11.30
N PRO A 134 14.93 -7.01 11.96
CA PRO A 134 14.73 -5.58 11.86
C PRO A 134 15.00 -5.09 10.42
N VAL A 135 14.14 -4.22 9.92
CA VAL A 135 14.26 -3.62 8.58
C VAL A 135 13.90 -2.14 8.62
N ASN A 136 14.35 -1.39 7.61
CA ASN A 136 14.08 0.04 7.53
C ASN A 136 12.78 0.37 6.76
N ASN A 137 12.27 -0.54 5.98
CA ASN A 137 11.02 -0.37 5.23
C ASN A 137 10.38 -1.73 4.92
N VAL A 138 9.09 -1.70 4.65
CA VAL A 138 8.28 -2.84 4.24
C VAL A 138 7.40 -2.45 3.06
N LYS A 139 6.83 -3.44 2.37
CA LYS A 139 5.87 -3.19 1.29
C LYS A 139 4.46 -3.02 1.85
N GLY A 140 3.69 -2.11 1.28
CA GLY A 140 2.36 -1.73 1.75
C GLY A 140 1.27 -2.80 1.58
N PHE A 141 1.48 -3.87 0.78
CA PHE A 141 0.43 -4.85 0.49
C PHE A 141 -0.05 -5.65 1.71
N ALA A 142 0.80 -5.80 2.73
CA ALA A 142 0.47 -6.44 3.99
C ALA A 142 1.36 -5.89 5.12
N MET A 143 0.76 -5.21 6.09
CA MET A 143 1.45 -4.64 7.25
C MET A 143 0.66 -4.93 8.51
N PHE A 144 1.26 -5.67 9.43
CA PHE A 144 0.70 -5.97 10.75
C PHE A 144 1.18 -4.92 11.75
N LEU A 145 0.25 -4.14 12.29
CA LEU A 145 0.52 -2.95 13.11
C LEU A 145 0.17 -3.20 14.59
N ASN A 146 1.05 -2.76 15.47
CA ASN A 146 0.73 -2.55 16.88
C ASN A 146 0.19 -1.12 17.04
N ILE A 147 -1.14 -0.99 17.15
CA ILE A 147 -1.83 0.30 17.11
C ILE A 147 -1.31 1.29 18.15
N SER A 148 -0.90 0.82 19.33
CA SER A 148 -0.39 1.67 20.40
C SER A 148 0.89 2.44 20.01
N GLN A 149 1.67 1.92 19.05
CA GLN A 149 2.92 2.53 18.61
C GLN A 149 2.74 3.74 17.69
N PHE A 150 1.50 3.99 17.24
CA PHE A 150 1.18 5.04 16.26
C PHE A 150 0.63 6.32 16.89
N LYS A 151 0.46 6.39 18.22
CA LYS A 151 -0.13 7.56 18.90
C LYS A 151 0.59 8.87 18.57
N ASP A 152 1.92 8.86 18.55
CA ASP A 152 2.75 10.07 18.34
C ASP A 152 3.14 10.25 16.86
N VAL A 153 3.12 9.18 16.07
CA VAL A 153 3.55 9.18 14.66
C VAL A 153 2.39 9.48 13.72
N GLY A 154 1.18 9.05 14.08
CA GLY A 154 0.05 8.94 13.18
C GLY A 154 0.23 7.80 12.17
N PHE A 155 -0.75 7.60 11.31
CA PHE A 155 -0.70 6.61 10.25
C PHE A 155 -0.07 7.20 8.97
N PHE A 156 -0.68 6.98 7.82
CA PHE A 156 -0.14 7.45 6.54
C PHE A 156 -0.26 8.97 6.35
N ASP A 157 0.72 9.57 5.67
CA ASP A 157 0.61 10.95 5.19
C ASP A 157 -0.35 11.01 3.99
N GLU A 158 -1.48 11.70 4.17
CA GLU A 158 -2.56 11.78 3.20
C GLU A 158 -2.23 12.61 1.94
N SER A 159 -1.09 13.28 1.92
CA SER A 159 -0.60 13.97 0.72
C SER A 159 -0.20 12.98 -0.38
N PHE A 160 0.19 11.76 -0.01
CA PHE A 160 0.47 10.67 -0.96
C PHE A 160 -0.82 9.96 -1.35
N PHE A 161 -1.21 10.09 -2.61
CA PHE A 161 -2.36 9.34 -3.13
C PHE A 161 -2.05 7.85 -3.27
N ILE A 162 -0.90 7.53 -3.86
CA ILE A 162 -0.35 6.17 -4.00
C ILE A 162 1.16 6.25 -4.19
N TYR A 163 1.88 5.24 -3.69
CA TYR A 163 3.34 5.09 -3.66
C TYR A 163 4.05 6.04 -2.69
N PHE A 164 5.03 5.50 -2.00
CA PHE A 164 5.87 6.13 -0.97
C PHE A 164 5.15 6.44 0.36
N GLU A 165 3.84 6.23 0.48
CA GLU A 165 3.12 6.40 1.75
C GLU A 165 3.63 5.43 2.83
N GLU A 166 3.90 4.17 2.45
CA GLU A 166 4.46 3.17 3.36
C GLU A 166 5.93 3.45 3.69
N MET A 167 6.69 3.95 2.72
CA MET A 167 8.09 4.34 2.92
C MET A 167 8.19 5.57 3.84
N ASP A 168 7.29 6.54 3.67
CA ASP A 168 7.18 7.71 4.54
C ASP A 168 6.85 7.30 5.97
N LEU A 169 5.84 6.42 6.14
CA LEU A 169 5.44 5.90 7.43
C LEU A 169 6.60 5.18 8.12
N CYS A 170 7.28 4.26 7.43
CA CYS A 170 8.44 3.56 7.95
C CYS A 170 9.55 4.55 8.38
N LYS A 171 9.82 5.57 7.56
CA LYS A 171 10.84 6.58 7.89
C LYS A 171 10.49 7.38 9.14
N ARG A 172 9.20 7.77 9.29
CA ARG A 172 8.73 8.48 10.50
C ARG A 172 8.83 7.61 11.76
N LEU A 173 8.46 6.34 11.66
CA LEU A 173 8.59 5.38 12.76
C LEU A 173 10.06 5.23 13.20
N ILE A 174 10.98 5.02 12.27
CA ILE A 174 12.41 4.86 12.57
C ILE A 174 12.98 6.12 13.21
N ASN A 175 12.61 7.30 12.72
CA ASN A 175 13.07 8.56 13.29
C ASN A 175 12.64 8.74 14.78
N LEU A 176 11.58 8.03 15.20
CA LEU A 176 11.11 7.95 16.59
C LEU A 176 11.55 6.65 17.30
N ASN A 177 12.60 6.00 16.81
CA ASN A 177 13.15 4.76 17.37
C ASN A 177 12.13 3.61 17.47
N LYS A 178 11.04 3.64 16.69
CA LYS A 178 10.08 2.54 16.59
C LYS A 178 10.62 1.44 15.69
N LYS A 179 10.33 0.19 16.02
CA LYS A 179 10.92 -0.98 15.37
C LYS A 179 10.00 -1.58 14.31
N ILE A 180 10.57 -1.89 13.17
CA ILE A 180 9.90 -2.52 12.03
C ILE A 180 10.60 -3.84 11.75
N TYR A 181 9.82 -4.90 11.57
CA TYR A 181 10.37 -6.24 11.35
C TYR A 181 9.80 -6.89 10.09
N LEU A 182 10.63 -7.70 9.46
CA LEU A 182 10.23 -8.66 8.45
C LEU A 182 10.18 -10.04 9.11
N ALA A 183 9.05 -10.75 8.98
CA ALA A 183 8.86 -12.09 9.54
C ALA A 183 8.94 -13.15 8.45
N PRO A 184 10.06 -13.90 8.32
CA PRO A 184 10.25 -14.91 7.26
C PRO A 184 9.25 -16.05 7.30
N LYS A 185 8.74 -16.38 8.49
CA LYS A 185 7.74 -17.43 8.69
C LYS A 185 6.38 -17.05 8.11
N VAL A 186 6.02 -15.76 8.16
CA VAL A 186 4.72 -15.27 7.71
C VAL A 186 4.65 -15.26 6.19
N LYS A 187 3.68 -15.99 5.64
CA LYS A 187 3.43 -16.08 4.20
C LYS A 187 2.09 -15.48 3.86
N ILE A 188 2.05 -14.76 2.76
CA ILE A 188 0.83 -14.22 2.14
C ILE A 188 0.98 -14.38 0.65
N ASN A 189 -0.05 -14.91 -0.01
CA ASN A 189 -0.11 -14.94 -1.46
C ASN A 189 -0.54 -13.55 -1.96
N HIS A 190 0.23 -12.95 -2.88
CA HIS A 190 -0.06 -11.62 -3.42
C HIS A 190 0.17 -11.62 -4.92
N SER A 191 -0.90 -11.39 -5.68
CA SER A 191 -0.87 -11.41 -7.14
C SER A 191 -0.16 -10.21 -7.76
N GLY A 192 -0.03 -9.11 -7.02
CA GLY A 192 0.68 -7.89 -7.40
C GLY A 192 0.12 -7.18 -8.64
N GLY A 193 -0.34 -5.93 -8.44
CA GLY A 193 -0.83 -5.09 -9.52
C GLY A 193 -2.20 -5.47 -10.10
N GLN A 194 -2.91 -6.39 -9.47
CA GLN A 194 -4.25 -6.87 -9.89
C GLN A 194 -5.37 -6.42 -8.94
N SER A 195 -5.15 -5.39 -8.15
CA SER A 195 -6.08 -4.93 -7.11
C SER A 195 -7.33 -4.20 -7.64
N HIS A 196 -7.60 -4.22 -8.94
CA HIS A 196 -8.76 -3.58 -9.58
C HIS A 196 -9.22 -4.36 -10.81
N ASN A 197 -10.44 -4.11 -11.27
CA ASN A 197 -11.02 -4.75 -12.44
C ASN A 197 -10.21 -4.43 -13.71
N LYS A 198 -10.06 -5.41 -14.60
CA LYS A 198 -9.25 -5.29 -15.83
C LYS A 198 -9.74 -4.20 -16.79
N SER A 199 -11.02 -3.87 -16.75
CA SER A 199 -11.66 -2.85 -17.62
C SER A 199 -11.05 -1.45 -17.49
N ILE A 200 -10.42 -1.14 -16.35
CA ILE A 200 -9.83 0.17 -16.05
C ILE A 200 -8.30 0.18 -16.08
N ASN A 201 -7.66 -0.88 -16.59
CA ASN A 201 -6.21 -1.05 -16.55
C ASN A 201 -5.43 0.12 -17.15
N GLU A 202 -5.87 0.68 -18.31
CA GLU A 202 -5.17 1.80 -18.97
C GLU A 202 -5.15 3.04 -18.07
N GLU A 203 -6.30 3.43 -17.53
CA GLU A 203 -6.40 4.61 -16.65
C GLU A 203 -5.62 4.40 -15.33
N MET A 204 -5.65 3.20 -14.78
CA MET A 204 -4.86 2.85 -13.60
C MET A 204 -3.37 2.86 -13.89
N GLU A 205 -2.92 2.44 -15.07
CA GLU A 205 -1.52 2.53 -15.48
C GLU A 205 -1.07 3.98 -15.62
N LEU A 206 -1.88 4.83 -16.25
CA LEU A 206 -1.60 6.27 -16.39
C LEU A 206 -1.51 6.94 -15.01
N SER A 207 -2.48 6.65 -14.13
CA SER A 207 -2.49 7.17 -12.75
C SER A 207 -1.26 6.71 -11.96
N ARG A 208 -0.92 5.43 -12.02
CA ARG A 208 0.27 4.88 -11.35
C ARG A 208 1.57 5.56 -11.84
N ASN A 209 1.70 5.79 -13.14
CA ASN A 209 2.89 6.45 -13.70
C ASN A 209 3.00 7.91 -13.27
N TRP A 210 1.88 8.64 -13.20
CA TRP A 210 1.83 10.02 -12.72
C TRP A 210 2.23 10.09 -11.25
N HIS A 211 1.58 9.29 -10.40
CA HIS A 211 1.81 9.30 -8.95
C HIS A 211 3.18 8.78 -8.57
N TRP A 212 3.72 7.77 -9.26
CA TRP A 212 5.07 7.29 -9.01
C TRP A 212 6.10 8.44 -9.09
N MET A 213 5.97 9.27 -10.11
CA MET A 213 6.89 10.38 -10.32
C MET A 213 6.63 11.53 -9.34
N TRP A 214 5.36 11.87 -9.11
CA TRP A 214 4.97 12.89 -8.14
C TRP A 214 5.42 12.51 -6.72
N SER A 215 5.11 11.32 -6.30
CA SER A 215 5.43 10.80 -4.96
C SER A 215 6.94 10.65 -4.74
N THR A 216 7.70 10.25 -5.79
CA THR A 216 9.17 10.21 -5.72
C THR A 216 9.74 11.57 -5.31
N PHE A 217 9.32 12.66 -5.97
CA PHE A 217 9.82 13.99 -5.65
C PHE A 217 9.39 14.42 -4.24
N ASN A 218 8.11 14.26 -3.89
CA ASN A 218 7.59 14.70 -2.60
C ASN A 218 8.21 13.94 -1.42
N TYR A 219 8.39 12.64 -1.54
CA TYR A 219 9.07 11.86 -0.51
C TYR A 219 10.49 12.39 -0.25
N HIS A 220 11.27 12.58 -1.30
CA HIS A 220 12.62 13.11 -1.14
C HIS A 220 12.61 14.57 -0.65
N LYS A 221 11.70 15.41 -1.13
CA LYS A 221 11.54 16.78 -0.67
C LYS A 221 11.24 16.83 0.84
N LYS A 222 10.34 15.98 1.31
CA LYS A 222 9.96 15.89 2.73
C LYS A 222 11.14 15.49 3.62
N HIS A 223 11.96 14.53 3.17
CA HIS A 223 13.00 13.93 4.00
C HIS A 223 14.42 14.44 3.74
N LYS A 224 14.69 15.08 2.61
CA LYS A 224 16.03 15.52 2.18
C LYS A 224 16.09 16.98 1.71
N GLY A 225 14.94 17.65 1.66
CA GLY A 225 14.83 19.03 1.17
C GLY A 225 14.72 19.14 -0.36
N PHE A 226 14.36 20.33 -0.82
CA PHE A 226 14.00 20.60 -2.22
C PHE A 226 15.15 20.37 -3.21
N LEU A 227 16.34 20.93 -2.92
CA LEU A 227 17.48 20.87 -3.86
C LEU A 227 17.98 19.44 -4.06
N VAL A 228 18.09 18.65 -2.97
CA VAL A 228 18.48 17.23 -3.07
C VAL A 228 17.44 16.45 -3.87
N SER A 229 16.17 16.76 -3.70
CA SER A 229 15.09 16.12 -4.46
C SER A 229 15.18 16.40 -5.95
N LEU A 230 15.48 17.64 -6.33
CA LEU A 230 15.70 18.01 -7.73
C LEU A 230 16.84 17.19 -8.35
N LEU A 231 17.97 17.06 -7.66
CA LEU A 231 19.10 16.26 -8.13
C LEU A 231 18.72 14.78 -8.32
N ILE A 232 17.96 14.22 -7.38
CA ILE A 232 17.51 12.81 -7.44
C ILE A 232 16.56 12.57 -8.62
N VAL A 233 15.65 13.50 -8.90
CA VAL A 233 14.65 13.30 -9.97
C VAL A 233 15.08 13.81 -11.32
N PHE A 234 16.15 14.60 -11.42
CA PHE A 234 16.63 15.17 -12.69
C PHE A 234 16.84 14.13 -13.80
N PRO A 235 17.49 12.98 -13.56
CA PRO A 235 17.62 11.94 -14.59
C PRO A 235 16.27 11.37 -15.03
N LYS A 236 15.30 11.26 -14.11
CA LYS A 236 13.95 10.77 -14.41
C LYS A 236 13.17 11.79 -15.23
N LEU A 237 13.31 13.08 -14.91
CA LEU A 237 12.70 14.20 -15.67
C LEU A 237 13.21 14.24 -17.10
N SER A 238 14.53 14.23 -17.28
CA SER A 238 15.18 14.23 -18.60
C SER A 238 14.79 13.01 -19.43
N SER A 239 14.81 11.82 -18.81
CA SER A 239 14.37 10.58 -19.46
C SER A 239 12.90 10.63 -19.89
N ALA A 240 12.01 11.17 -19.05
CA ALA A 240 10.59 11.29 -19.38
C ALA A 240 10.38 12.25 -20.56
N LEU A 241 11.04 13.41 -20.55
CA LEU A 241 10.98 14.40 -21.63
C LEU A 241 11.46 13.82 -22.96
N ILE A 242 12.65 13.23 -22.99
CA ILE A 242 13.24 12.60 -24.19
C ILE A 242 12.30 11.53 -24.74
N LYS A 243 11.73 10.68 -23.88
CA LYS A 243 10.83 9.61 -24.30
C LYS A 243 9.49 10.13 -24.82
N VAL A 244 8.97 11.23 -24.29
CA VAL A 244 7.78 11.89 -24.87
C VAL A 244 8.09 12.32 -26.32
N ILE A 245 9.24 12.93 -26.57
CA ILE A 245 9.66 13.37 -27.92
C ILE A 245 9.83 12.17 -28.84
N ILE A 246 10.61 11.16 -28.43
CA ILE A 246 10.84 9.95 -29.23
C ILE A 246 9.53 9.28 -29.62
N TYR A 247 8.63 9.01 -28.62
CA TYR A 247 7.35 8.34 -28.89
C TYR A 247 6.34 9.22 -29.63
N SER A 248 6.56 10.54 -29.72
CA SER A 248 5.82 11.40 -30.63
C SER A 248 6.29 11.23 -32.08
N ILE A 249 7.61 11.16 -32.31
CA ILE A 249 8.22 10.99 -33.63
C ILE A 249 7.87 9.62 -34.26
N ILE A 250 7.93 8.55 -33.45
CA ILE A 250 7.61 7.18 -33.90
C ILE A 250 6.12 6.83 -33.80
N PHE A 251 5.26 7.82 -33.54
CA PHE A 251 3.80 7.68 -33.46
C PHE A 251 3.28 6.61 -32.46
N ASN A 252 4.05 6.25 -31.43
CA ASN A 252 3.61 5.30 -30.41
C ASN A 252 2.76 5.99 -29.35
N LYS A 253 1.44 6.07 -29.61
CA LYS A 253 0.48 6.79 -28.76
C LYS A 253 0.46 6.28 -27.31
N ASN A 254 0.50 4.97 -27.08
CA ASN A 254 0.39 4.39 -25.74
C ASN A 254 1.62 4.74 -24.89
N LYS A 255 2.83 4.49 -25.40
CA LYS A 255 4.05 4.86 -24.69
C LYS A 255 4.16 6.37 -24.47
N ARG A 256 3.76 7.18 -25.47
CA ARG A 256 3.72 8.64 -25.34
C ARG A 256 2.82 9.07 -24.18
N LYS A 257 1.58 8.52 -24.03
CA LYS A 257 0.68 8.81 -22.93
C LYS A 257 1.35 8.51 -21.57
N ILE A 258 1.97 7.34 -21.42
CA ILE A 258 2.65 6.92 -20.18
C ILE A 258 3.75 7.92 -19.79
N TYR A 259 4.66 8.24 -20.74
CA TYR A 259 5.78 9.14 -20.44
C TYR A 259 5.35 10.59 -20.26
N TYR A 260 4.27 11.01 -20.92
CA TYR A 260 3.63 12.30 -20.65
C TYR A 260 3.12 12.37 -19.20
N GLN A 261 2.47 11.32 -18.68
CA GLN A 261 2.04 11.28 -17.29
C GLN A 261 3.22 11.31 -16.32
N ARG A 262 4.31 10.62 -16.64
CA ARG A 262 5.55 10.70 -15.84
C ARG A 262 6.11 12.12 -15.80
N LEU A 263 6.19 12.77 -16.94
CA LEU A 263 6.66 14.16 -17.04
C LEU A 263 5.74 15.10 -16.26
N SER A 264 4.42 15.00 -16.50
CA SER A 264 3.40 15.78 -15.82
C SER A 264 3.46 15.61 -14.29
N GLY A 265 3.58 14.39 -13.80
CA GLY A 265 3.69 14.12 -12.35
C GLY A 265 4.87 14.86 -11.72
N LEU A 266 6.08 14.78 -12.33
CA LEU A 266 7.25 15.50 -11.82
C LEU A 266 7.10 17.01 -11.91
N VAL A 267 6.66 17.55 -13.04
CA VAL A 267 6.49 18.99 -13.22
C VAL A 267 5.50 19.55 -12.20
N ASN A 268 4.37 18.86 -11.96
CA ASN A 268 3.41 19.26 -10.93
C ASN A 268 4.01 19.20 -9.51
N ALA A 269 4.76 18.16 -9.19
CA ALA A 269 5.41 18.03 -7.88
C ALA A 269 6.46 19.12 -7.63
N ILE A 270 7.32 19.41 -8.62
CA ILE A 270 8.34 20.47 -8.55
C ILE A 270 7.68 21.84 -8.41
N SER A 271 6.55 22.08 -9.10
CA SER A 271 5.75 23.30 -8.99
C SER A 271 4.96 23.44 -7.70
N GLY A 272 5.07 22.47 -6.77
CA GLY A 272 4.37 22.50 -5.49
C GLY A 272 2.87 22.19 -5.57
N LYS A 273 2.37 21.67 -6.69
CA LYS A 273 0.97 21.28 -6.83
C LYS A 273 0.69 19.98 -6.09
N ASN A 274 -0.50 19.89 -5.48
CA ASN A 274 -0.95 18.69 -4.80
C ASN A 274 -1.08 17.49 -5.75
N SER A 275 -1.18 16.29 -5.19
CA SER A 275 -1.45 15.05 -5.88
C SER A 275 -2.92 15.00 -6.36
N TRP A 276 -3.18 15.59 -7.52
CA TRP A 276 -4.55 15.82 -8.02
C TRP A 276 -5.02 14.81 -9.08
N TYR A 277 -4.09 14.12 -9.78
CA TYR A 277 -4.47 13.21 -10.85
C TYR A 277 -5.32 12.04 -10.32
N ARG A 278 -6.45 11.77 -10.95
CA ARG A 278 -7.33 10.64 -10.64
C ARG A 278 -7.61 9.83 -11.90
N PRO A 279 -7.70 8.49 -11.81
CA PRO A 279 -8.12 7.67 -12.96
C PRO A 279 -9.55 8.05 -13.34
N LYS A 280 -9.83 8.13 -14.63
CA LYS A 280 -11.16 8.39 -15.18
C LYS A 280 -11.89 7.06 -15.30
N VAL A 281 -12.80 6.74 -14.35
CA VAL A 281 -13.51 5.47 -14.25
C VAL A 281 -14.97 5.66 -13.81
#